data_67e37fc930910ec6eac7a2a000a0306c
#
_entry.id   67e37fc930910ec6eac7a2a000a0306c
#
_cell.length_a   1.000
_cell.length_b   1.000
_cell.length_c   1.000
_cell.angle_alpha   90.00
_cell.angle_beta   90.00
_cell.angle_gamma   90.00
#
_symmetry.space_group_name_H-M   'P 1'
#
loop_
_entity.id
_entity.type
_entity.pdbx_description
1 polymer ?
#
loop_
_entity_poly.entity_id
_entity_poly.type
_entity_poly.pdbx_seq_one_letter_code
_entity_poly.pdbx_strand_id
1 'polypeptide(L)'
;LVKESTESSILAVIAGACFCVLPLYPVYGLSEFGIPLVTYAFLCLWKRKRILPALMCTLLFGLTSHLVYTGYVVLGLWLLALLVAFFQKRKNKWPVLGFAELLVTYVIVNWSLILEILVGDSSYVSHREEMVSSATPFFETFWSLFRNSAQHAPSLHKYLILPIVIFLLLGAFCKKEETDRMIYKAAVINFLFLIGIALFYAFCHMTVAVDFKNSVTGFLHYFQIHRFYWLYPADWYLEFALAAAVLWRTKVPHTDSRMLPGKLVILAVCLLPTLQLLKVNSGMYLNVNQINNGSGITGYISWESWFSEDLMQEIDDAIGRDKSTYRVAHLGVSPAPALMHGFYTVDGYSNNYPLEYKHRFREVIAPEIEKNEEVRVYFDTWGNRCYLFNSITGNYMRLQKGNTLVYEGLEFDMEALRELGCEYLFSGAEIGDADRMGMELVGYFETEDSYWGIWVYR
;
A
#
# COMPACT_ATOMS: atom_id res chain seq x y z
N LEU A 1 -12.89 -17.67 7.93
CA LEU A 1 -13.76 -16.54 8.24
C LEU A 1 -15.12 -16.73 7.56
N VAL A 2 -15.21 -16.62 6.23
CA VAL A 2 -16.49 -16.67 5.48
C VAL A 2 -17.31 -17.93 5.80
N LYS A 3 -16.69 -19.11 5.80
CA LYS A 3 -17.40 -20.37 6.15
C LYS A 3 -18.03 -20.33 7.56
N GLU A 4 -17.34 -19.75 8.54
CA GLU A 4 -17.84 -19.63 9.93
C GLU A 4 -18.96 -18.59 10.05
N SER A 5 -18.98 -17.60 9.16
CA SER A 5 -19.99 -16.54 9.16
C SER A 5 -21.21 -16.87 8.32
N THR A 6 -21.06 -17.65 7.25
CA THR A 6 -22.14 -17.93 6.27
C THR A 6 -22.62 -19.40 6.32
N GLU A 7 -21.87 -20.28 6.96
CA GLU A 7 -22.04 -21.74 6.96
C GLU A 7 -22.01 -22.37 5.56
N SER A 8 -21.45 -21.64 4.57
CA SER A 8 -21.36 -22.12 3.18
C SER A 8 -19.90 -22.26 2.75
N SER A 9 -19.49 -23.48 2.38
CA SER A 9 -18.16 -23.75 1.84
C SER A 9 -18.00 -23.18 0.42
N ILE A 10 -19.07 -23.18 -0.39
CA ILE A 10 -19.03 -22.66 -1.77
C ILE A 10 -18.81 -21.15 -1.78
N LEU A 11 -19.58 -20.40 -0.98
CA LEU A 11 -19.41 -18.96 -0.85
C LEU A 11 -18.04 -18.61 -0.26
N ALA A 12 -17.52 -19.44 0.67
CA ALA A 12 -16.18 -19.25 1.22
C ALA A 12 -15.09 -19.40 0.15
N VAL A 13 -15.22 -20.37 -0.74
CA VAL A 13 -14.25 -20.57 -1.84
C VAL A 13 -14.33 -19.42 -2.83
N ILE A 14 -15.53 -18.97 -3.23
CA ILE A 14 -15.70 -17.87 -4.19
C ILE A 14 -15.16 -16.56 -3.61
N ALA A 15 -15.56 -16.18 -2.40
CA ALA A 15 -15.07 -14.96 -1.77
C ALA A 15 -13.56 -15.01 -1.51
N GLY A 16 -13.02 -16.16 -1.12
CA GLY A 16 -11.58 -16.38 -0.97
C GLY A 16 -10.84 -16.25 -2.29
N ALA A 17 -11.34 -16.84 -3.37
CA ALA A 17 -10.76 -16.71 -4.70
C ALA A 17 -10.77 -15.25 -5.18
N CYS A 18 -11.88 -14.53 -5.00
CA CYS A 18 -11.95 -13.09 -5.30
C CYS A 18 -10.91 -12.28 -4.52
N PHE A 19 -10.77 -12.55 -3.23
CA PHE A 19 -9.79 -11.84 -2.39
C PHE A 19 -8.34 -12.18 -2.78
N CYS A 20 -8.04 -13.44 -3.06
CA CYS A 20 -6.68 -13.89 -3.41
C CYS A 20 -6.16 -13.33 -4.74
N VAL A 21 -7.04 -12.91 -5.65
CA VAL A 21 -6.62 -12.32 -6.93
C VAL A 21 -6.42 -10.81 -6.87
N LEU A 22 -6.56 -10.19 -5.71
CA LEU A 22 -6.32 -8.75 -5.56
C LEU A 22 -4.82 -8.44 -5.72
N PRO A 23 -4.49 -7.32 -6.39
CA PRO A 23 -3.11 -6.90 -6.58
C PRO A 23 -2.59 -6.18 -5.32
N LEU A 24 -2.61 -6.85 -4.16
CA LEU A 24 -2.11 -6.32 -2.91
C LEU A 24 -0.59 -6.33 -2.89
N TYR A 25 0.00 -5.33 -2.25
CA TYR A 25 1.45 -5.13 -2.24
C TYR A 25 2.13 -5.97 -1.14
N PRO A 26 3.01 -6.92 -1.50
CA PRO A 26 3.71 -7.76 -0.50
C PRO A 26 4.55 -6.98 0.51
N VAL A 27 5.02 -5.79 0.15
CA VAL A 27 5.83 -4.91 1.01
C VAL A 27 5.10 -4.52 2.31
N TYR A 28 3.78 -4.56 2.33
CA TYR A 28 2.99 -4.27 3.54
C TYR A 28 2.73 -5.51 4.40
N GLY A 29 3.34 -6.65 4.09
CA GLY A 29 3.21 -7.89 4.83
C GLY A 29 1.76 -8.32 4.98
N LEU A 30 1.36 -8.72 6.18
CA LEU A 30 -0.02 -9.11 6.48
C LEU A 30 -0.96 -7.93 6.79
N SER A 31 -0.55 -6.68 6.59
CA SER A 31 -1.41 -5.52 6.90
C SER A 31 -2.77 -5.55 6.20
N GLU A 32 -2.83 -6.08 4.98
CA GLU A 32 -4.09 -6.24 4.22
C GLU A 32 -4.49 -7.72 4.11
N PHE A 33 -3.55 -8.57 3.66
CA PHE A 33 -3.81 -10.01 3.51
C PHE A 33 -4.18 -10.69 4.83
N GLY A 34 -3.67 -10.19 5.95
CA GLY A 34 -3.88 -10.77 7.27
C GLY A 34 -5.18 -10.35 7.95
N ILE A 35 -5.94 -9.37 7.43
CA ILE A 35 -7.21 -8.95 8.05
C ILE A 35 -8.20 -10.11 8.22
N PRO A 36 -8.45 -10.96 7.21
CA PRO A 36 -9.30 -12.14 7.41
C PRO A 36 -8.75 -13.12 8.45
N LEU A 37 -7.42 -13.23 8.56
CA LEU A 37 -6.75 -14.11 9.52
C LEU A 37 -6.97 -13.64 10.96
N VAL A 38 -6.64 -12.38 11.26
CA VAL A 38 -6.80 -11.82 12.61
C VAL A 38 -8.28 -11.73 13.02
N THR A 39 -9.19 -11.41 12.08
CA THR A 39 -10.63 -11.42 12.32
C THR A 39 -11.12 -12.83 12.66
N TYR A 40 -10.65 -13.85 11.94
CA TYR A 40 -10.96 -15.25 12.26
C TYR A 40 -10.39 -15.67 13.62
N ALA A 41 -9.18 -15.28 13.94
CA ALA A 41 -8.57 -15.52 15.25
C ALA A 41 -9.41 -14.90 16.39
N PHE A 42 -9.79 -13.62 16.23
CA PHE A 42 -10.71 -12.95 17.16
C PHE A 42 -12.01 -13.75 17.37
N LEU A 43 -12.69 -14.18 16.28
CA LEU A 43 -13.91 -14.97 16.37
C LEU A 43 -13.71 -16.31 17.08
N CYS A 44 -12.58 -16.98 16.86
CA CYS A 44 -12.24 -18.22 17.56
C CYS A 44 -12.08 -17.99 19.07
N LEU A 45 -11.36 -16.95 19.48
CA LEU A 45 -11.19 -16.58 20.87
C LEU A 45 -12.53 -16.15 21.50
N TRP A 46 -13.36 -15.41 20.76
CA TRP A 46 -14.68 -14.98 21.18
C TRP A 46 -15.63 -16.16 21.44
N LYS A 47 -15.59 -17.17 20.54
CA LYS A 47 -16.39 -18.40 20.63
C LYS A 47 -15.74 -19.50 21.51
N ARG A 48 -14.56 -19.25 22.09
CA ARG A 48 -13.74 -20.22 22.85
C ARG A 48 -13.41 -21.50 22.06
N LYS A 49 -13.15 -21.34 20.78
CA LYS A 49 -12.79 -22.43 19.87
C LYS A 49 -11.36 -22.24 19.36
N ARG A 50 -10.61 -23.36 19.18
CA ARG A 50 -9.26 -23.33 18.57
C ARG A 50 -8.35 -22.25 19.16
N ILE A 51 -8.28 -22.15 20.50
CA ILE A 51 -7.63 -21.05 21.21
C ILE A 51 -6.15 -20.92 20.83
N LEU A 52 -5.38 -22.02 20.93
CA LEU A 52 -3.96 -21.98 20.63
C LEU A 52 -3.67 -21.59 19.15
N PRO A 53 -4.29 -22.20 18.13
CA PRO A 53 -4.14 -21.72 16.77
C PRO A 53 -4.56 -20.27 16.57
N ALA A 54 -5.59 -19.79 17.27
CA ALA A 54 -6.02 -18.40 17.19
C ALA A 54 -4.97 -17.44 17.75
N LEU A 55 -4.36 -17.75 18.91
CA LEU A 55 -3.26 -16.96 19.46
C LEU A 55 -2.04 -16.97 18.52
N MET A 56 -1.67 -18.13 17.96
CA MET A 56 -0.59 -18.19 16.95
C MET A 56 -0.87 -17.31 15.72
N CYS A 57 -2.12 -17.28 15.25
CA CYS A 57 -2.52 -16.39 14.14
C CYS A 57 -2.45 -14.91 14.54
N THR A 58 -2.82 -14.57 15.77
CA THR A 58 -2.72 -13.21 16.33
C THR A 58 -1.26 -12.78 16.44
N LEU A 59 -0.39 -13.64 16.95
CA LEU A 59 1.04 -13.40 17.03
C LEU A 59 1.65 -13.19 15.64
N LEU A 60 1.35 -14.10 14.69
CA LEU A 60 1.83 -13.99 13.31
C LEU A 60 1.40 -12.66 12.67
N PHE A 61 0.15 -12.27 12.84
CA PHE A 61 -0.34 -10.99 12.34
C PHE A 61 0.42 -9.82 12.97
N GLY A 62 0.62 -9.82 14.28
CA GLY A 62 1.36 -8.76 14.98
C GLY A 62 2.83 -8.65 14.54
N LEU A 63 3.50 -9.78 14.26
CA LEU A 63 4.90 -9.81 13.81
C LEU A 63 5.09 -9.35 12.37
N THR A 64 4.08 -9.50 11.50
CA THR A 64 4.23 -9.34 10.05
C THR A 64 3.34 -8.25 9.45
N SER A 65 2.55 -7.55 10.26
CA SER A 65 1.75 -6.39 9.84
C SER A 65 2.27 -5.09 10.47
N HIS A 66 1.92 -3.97 9.87
CA HIS A 66 2.38 -2.66 10.33
C HIS A 66 1.39 -2.01 11.29
N LEU A 67 1.86 -1.62 12.48
CA LEU A 67 1.07 -0.90 13.47
C LEU A 67 0.42 0.36 12.89
N VAL A 68 1.19 1.16 12.16
CA VAL A 68 0.76 2.48 11.62
C VAL A 68 -0.16 2.39 10.39
N TYR A 69 -0.33 1.21 9.77
CA TYR A 69 -1.22 1.04 8.63
C TYR A 69 -2.57 0.44 9.04
N THR A 70 -2.56 -0.74 9.65
CA THR A 70 -3.78 -1.46 10.02
C THR A 70 -3.80 -1.86 11.49
N GLY A 71 -2.65 -1.99 12.14
CA GLY A 71 -2.57 -2.48 13.50
C GLY A 71 -3.34 -1.63 14.50
N TYR A 72 -3.26 -0.31 14.42
CA TYR A 72 -4.00 0.59 15.30
C TYR A 72 -5.53 0.46 15.11
N VAL A 73 -5.99 0.25 13.86
CA VAL A 73 -7.41 0.04 13.55
C VAL A 73 -7.90 -1.29 14.14
N VAL A 74 -7.12 -2.36 13.92
CA VAL A 74 -7.45 -3.70 14.47
C VAL A 74 -7.49 -3.66 15.99
N LEU A 75 -6.49 -3.03 16.65
CA LEU A 75 -6.50 -2.84 18.11
C LEU A 75 -7.71 -2.01 18.56
N GLY A 76 -8.02 -0.91 17.87
CA GLY A 76 -9.17 -0.07 18.19
C GLY A 76 -10.51 -0.81 18.10
N LEU A 77 -10.74 -1.55 17.02
CA LEU A 77 -11.95 -2.35 16.82
C LEU A 77 -12.04 -3.51 17.84
N TRP A 78 -10.91 -4.15 18.12
CA TRP A 78 -10.85 -5.22 19.12
C TRP A 78 -11.14 -4.67 20.52
N LEU A 79 -10.54 -3.54 20.90
CA LEU A 79 -10.82 -2.86 22.17
C LEU A 79 -12.29 -2.47 22.27
N LEU A 80 -12.89 -1.93 21.22
CA LEU A 80 -14.33 -1.61 21.19
C LEU A 80 -15.18 -2.86 21.45
N ALA A 81 -14.84 -4.00 20.82
CA ALA A 81 -15.52 -5.27 21.07
C ALA A 81 -15.39 -5.74 22.53
N LEU A 82 -14.21 -5.55 23.14
CA LEU A 82 -13.99 -5.86 24.57
C LEU A 82 -14.80 -4.94 25.48
N LEU A 83 -14.91 -3.66 25.19
CA LEU A 83 -15.75 -2.72 25.92
C LEU A 83 -17.23 -3.12 25.85
N VAL A 84 -17.72 -3.46 24.65
CA VAL A 84 -19.10 -3.98 24.48
C VAL A 84 -19.30 -5.26 25.30
N ALA A 85 -18.34 -6.20 25.28
CA ALA A 85 -18.39 -7.41 26.07
C ALA A 85 -18.42 -7.13 27.59
N PHE A 86 -17.66 -6.14 28.04
CA PHE A 86 -17.62 -5.69 29.41
C PHE A 86 -19.01 -5.18 29.87
N PHE A 87 -19.63 -4.27 29.11
CA PHE A 87 -20.97 -3.76 29.41
C PHE A 87 -22.04 -4.84 29.33
N GLN A 88 -21.87 -5.85 28.47
CA GLN A 88 -22.73 -7.02 28.40
C GLN A 88 -22.45 -8.06 29.52
N LYS A 89 -21.50 -7.78 30.43
CA LYS A 89 -21.08 -8.68 31.53
C LYS A 89 -20.62 -10.06 31.01
N ARG A 90 -20.06 -10.15 29.83
CA ARG A 90 -19.54 -11.40 29.26
C ARG A 90 -18.22 -11.78 29.91
N LYS A 91 -18.19 -12.96 30.54
CA LYS A 91 -16.98 -13.50 31.18
C LYS A 91 -16.22 -14.40 30.21
N ASN A 92 -15.42 -13.80 29.33
CA ASN A 92 -14.51 -14.52 28.42
C ASN A 92 -13.13 -13.87 28.40
N LYS A 93 -12.12 -14.56 28.97
CA LYS A 93 -10.75 -14.04 29.08
C LYS A 93 -9.95 -14.14 27.77
N TRP A 94 -10.34 -15.01 26.85
CA TRP A 94 -9.53 -15.31 25.67
C TRP A 94 -9.40 -14.15 24.69
N PRO A 95 -10.45 -13.38 24.35
CA PRO A 95 -10.28 -12.17 23.57
C PRO A 95 -9.41 -11.10 24.24
N VAL A 96 -9.44 -11.04 25.59
CA VAL A 96 -8.56 -10.12 26.34
C VAL A 96 -7.11 -10.55 26.21
N LEU A 97 -6.83 -11.86 26.31
CA LEU A 97 -5.48 -12.40 26.13
C LEU A 97 -4.97 -12.16 24.70
N GLY A 98 -5.79 -12.41 23.67
CA GLY A 98 -5.40 -12.13 22.28
C GLY A 98 -5.14 -10.64 22.00
N PHE A 99 -5.95 -9.75 22.60
CA PHE A 99 -5.70 -8.31 22.54
C PHE A 99 -4.36 -7.94 23.19
N ALA A 100 -4.10 -8.45 24.39
CA ALA A 100 -2.85 -8.19 25.10
C ALA A 100 -1.64 -8.72 24.34
N GLU A 101 -1.74 -9.92 23.77
CA GLU A 101 -0.71 -10.52 22.91
C GLU A 101 -0.41 -9.64 21.71
N LEU A 102 -1.44 -9.20 20.98
CA LEU A 102 -1.28 -8.32 19.81
C LEU A 102 -0.65 -6.98 20.18
N LEU A 103 -1.11 -6.37 21.27
CA LEU A 103 -0.58 -5.10 21.77
C LEU A 103 0.90 -5.22 22.16
N VAL A 104 1.25 -6.25 22.92
CA VAL A 104 2.63 -6.50 23.35
C VAL A 104 3.52 -6.78 22.14
N THR A 105 3.04 -7.55 21.17
CA THR A 105 3.77 -7.83 19.94
C THR A 105 4.07 -6.54 19.17
N TYR A 106 3.08 -5.66 19.01
CA TYR A 106 3.31 -4.38 18.36
C TYR A 106 4.26 -3.45 19.13
N VAL A 107 4.20 -3.46 20.45
CA VAL A 107 5.16 -2.69 21.28
C VAL A 107 6.58 -3.22 21.07
N ILE A 108 6.78 -4.53 21.04
CA ILE A 108 8.11 -5.13 20.83
C ILE A 108 8.62 -4.85 19.41
N VAL A 109 7.78 -5.07 18.39
CA VAL A 109 8.18 -4.88 16.97
C VAL A 109 8.45 -3.41 16.65
N ASN A 110 7.70 -2.48 17.26
CA ASN A 110 7.83 -1.04 17.01
C ASN A 110 8.54 -0.31 18.17
N TRP A 111 9.38 -1.03 18.93
CA TRP A 111 10.02 -0.46 20.13
C TRP A 111 10.80 0.82 19.87
N SER A 112 11.58 0.85 18.78
CA SER A 112 12.36 2.04 18.40
C SER A 112 11.48 3.25 18.10
N LEU A 113 10.38 3.05 17.34
CA LEU A 113 9.40 4.09 17.04
C LEU A 113 8.72 4.61 18.32
N ILE A 114 8.37 3.70 19.24
CA ILE A 114 7.71 4.07 20.50
C ILE A 114 8.67 4.84 21.41
N LEU A 115 9.93 4.42 21.48
CA LEU A 115 10.96 5.16 22.23
C LEU A 115 11.17 6.55 21.65
N GLU A 116 11.25 6.68 20.34
CA GLU A 116 11.40 7.97 19.66
C GLU A 116 10.22 8.91 19.97
N ILE A 117 8.99 8.40 19.98
CA ILE A 117 7.80 9.20 20.34
C ILE A 117 7.79 9.61 21.82
N LEU A 118 8.25 8.74 22.74
CA LEU A 118 8.15 8.95 24.18
C LEU A 118 9.36 9.71 24.76
N VAL A 119 10.55 9.49 24.24
CA VAL A 119 11.82 9.96 24.81
C VAL A 119 12.66 10.70 23.76
N GLY A 120 12.16 10.78 22.51
CA GLY A 120 12.91 11.20 21.34
C GLY A 120 13.77 12.42 21.54
N ASP A 121 14.95 12.39 20.93
CA ASP A 121 15.87 13.51 20.92
C ASP A 121 15.19 14.72 20.26
N SER A 122 15.06 15.80 21.00
CA SER A 122 14.49 17.06 20.50
C SER A 122 15.28 17.67 19.34
N SER A 123 16.46 17.13 19.03
CA SER A 123 17.29 17.51 17.88
C SER A 123 16.85 16.83 16.57
N TYR A 124 16.15 15.67 16.63
CA TYR A 124 15.66 15.01 15.43
C TYR A 124 14.31 15.59 15.01
N VAL A 125 14.31 16.28 13.88
CA VAL A 125 13.08 16.74 13.21
C VAL A 125 12.92 15.96 11.91
N SER A 126 11.79 15.28 11.75
CA SER A 126 11.48 14.56 10.52
C SER A 126 11.18 15.51 9.37
N HIS A 127 11.63 15.19 8.14
CA HIS A 127 11.23 15.93 6.93
C HIS A 127 9.71 16.03 6.77
N ARG A 128 8.95 15.15 7.44
CA ARG A 128 7.49 15.13 7.43
C ARG A 128 6.84 16.34 8.10
N GLU A 129 7.58 17.09 8.90
CA GLU A 129 7.07 18.36 9.47
C GLU A 129 6.74 19.40 8.39
N GLU A 130 7.35 19.31 7.21
CA GLU A 130 7.05 20.16 6.06
C GLU A 130 6.04 19.57 5.09
N MET A 131 5.48 18.38 5.39
CA MET A 131 4.46 17.79 4.53
C MET A 131 3.15 18.56 4.62
N VAL A 132 2.67 19.04 3.48
CA VAL A 132 1.40 19.77 3.40
C VAL A 132 0.34 18.87 2.78
N SER A 133 -0.75 18.65 3.52
CA SER A 133 -1.92 17.95 3.01
C SER A 133 -2.85 18.93 2.29
N SER A 134 -3.41 18.50 1.16
CA SER A 134 -4.39 19.30 0.40
C SER A 134 -5.81 18.79 0.63
N ALA A 135 -6.75 19.72 0.76
CA ALA A 135 -8.16 19.39 0.91
C ALA A 135 -8.76 18.96 -0.42
N THR A 136 -9.74 18.07 -0.34
CA THR A 136 -10.52 17.61 -1.51
C THR A 136 -12.02 17.71 -1.22
N PRO A 137 -12.88 17.84 -2.28
CA PRO A 137 -14.32 17.92 -2.12
C PRO A 137 -14.89 16.66 -1.46
N PHE A 138 -15.73 16.82 -0.43
CA PHE A 138 -16.24 15.71 0.39
C PHE A 138 -16.94 14.63 -0.43
N PHE A 139 -17.90 14.98 -1.28
CA PHE A 139 -18.68 13.99 -2.05
C PHE A 139 -17.86 13.28 -3.10
N GLU A 140 -16.92 13.96 -3.72
CA GLU A 140 -16.00 13.36 -4.69
C GLU A 140 -15.08 12.35 -4.00
N THR A 141 -14.50 12.73 -2.86
CA THR A 141 -13.62 11.88 -2.05
C THR A 141 -14.36 10.67 -1.50
N PHE A 142 -15.58 10.89 -0.97
CA PHE A 142 -16.45 9.80 -0.52
C PHE A 142 -16.72 8.80 -1.66
N TRP A 143 -17.16 9.30 -2.81
CA TRP A 143 -17.56 8.46 -3.94
C TRP A 143 -16.38 7.74 -4.57
N SER A 144 -15.23 8.41 -4.63
CA SER A 144 -13.98 7.81 -5.11
C SER A 144 -13.57 6.62 -4.25
N LEU A 145 -13.49 6.79 -2.92
CA LEU A 145 -13.15 5.68 -2.02
C LEU A 145 -14.21 4.59 -2.05
N PHE A 146 -15.49 4.94 -1.90
CA PHE A 146 -16.59 3.99 -1.85
C PHE A 146 -16.65 3.11 -3.11
N ARG A 147 -16.27 3.64 -4.27
CA ARG A 147 -16.32 2.92 -5.54
C ARG A 147 -15.02 2.19 -5.90
N ASN A 148 -13.87 2.80 -5.63
CA ASN A 148 -12.60 2.34 -6.19
C ASN A 148 -11.55 1.96 -5.14
N SER A 149 -11.76 2.27 -3.85
CA SER A 149 -10.73 2.29 -2.83
C SER A 149 -9.71 3.40 -3.03
N ALA A 150 -8.63 3.41 -2.26
CA ALA A 150 -7.59 4.41 -2.32
C ALA A 150 -6.21 3.77 -2.47
N GLN A 151 -5.20 4.62 -2.57
CA GLN A 151 -3.80 4.23 -2.79
C GLN A 151 -3.34 3.16 -1.78
N HIS A 152 -2.60 2.19 -2.26
CA HIS A 152 -1.99 1.06 -1.53
C HIS A 152 -2.96 -0.03 -1.05
N ALA A 153 -4.28 0.16 -1.10
CA ALA A 153 -5.28 -0.84 -0.74
C ALA A 153 -6.25 -1.15 -1.90
N PRO A 154 -5.75 -1.67 -3.04
CA PRO A 154 -6.58 -1.96 -4.20
C PRO A 154 -7.55 -3.10 -3.89
N SER A 155 -8.83 -2.78 -3.74
CA SER A 155 -9.85 -3.79 -3.40
C SER A 155 -10.70 -4.24 -4.58
N LEU A 156 -10.66 -3.56 -5.73
CA LEU A 156 -11.40 -3.88 -6.96
C LEU A 156 -12.91 -4.15 -6.74
N HIS A 157 -13.46 -3.70 -5.64
CA HIS A 157 -14.82 -4.00 -5.17
C HIS A 157 -15.94 -3.34 -5.99
N LYS A 158 -15.62 -2.43 -6.90
CA LYS A 158 -16.61 -1.79 -7.77
C LYS A 158 -17.50 -2.80 -8.53
N TYR A 159 -16.98 -3.99 -8.79
CA TYR A 159 -17.72 -5.06 -9.44
C TYR A 159 -18.66 -5.82 -8.49
N LEU A 160 -18.47 -5.66 -7.16
CA LEU A 160 -19.25 -6.32 -6.12
C LEU A 160 -20.41 -5.47 -5.63
N ILE A 161 -20.33 -4.14 -5.77
CA ILE A 161 -21.33 -3.21 -5.20
C ILE A 161 -22.74 -3.54 -5.69
N LEU A 162 -22.92 -3.68 -7.00
CA LEU A 162 -24.23 -3.95 -7.58
C LEU A 162 -24.81 -5.31 -7.14
N PRO A 163 -24.08 -6.43 -7.21
CA PRO A 163 -24.55 -7.71 -6.65
C PRO A 163 -24.90 -7.63 -5.16
N ILE A 164 -24.07 -6.96 -4.35
CA ILE A 164 -24.31 -6.79 -2.91
C ILE A 164 -25.62 -6.06 -2.66
N VAL A 165 -25.83 -4.91 -3.31
CA VAL A 165 -27.05 -4.10 -3.15
C VAL A 165 -28.28 -4.92 -3.57
N ILE A 166 -28.23 -5.62 -4.70
CA ILE A 166 -29.32 -6.49 -5.16
C ILE A 166 -29.61 -7.58 -4.12
N PHE A 167 -28.58 -8.26 -3.60
CA PHE A 167 -28.75 -9.33 -2.62
C PHE A 167 -29.33 -8.82 -1.30
N LEU A 168 -28.90 -7.66 -0.82
CA LEU A 168 -29.44 -7.03 0.38
C LEU A 168 -30.90 -6.63 0.18
N LEU A 169 -31.24 -6.01 -0.96
CA LEU A 169 -32.62 -5.62 -1.28
C LEU A 169 -33.53 -6.83 -1.39
N LEU A 170 -33.16 -7.85 -2.16
CA LEU A 170 -33.94 -9.08 -2.26
C LEU A 170 -34.05 -9.78 -0.90
N GLY A 171 -32.94 -9.78 -0.13
CA GLY A 171 -32.90 -10.30 1.22
C GLY A 171 -33.88 -9.61 2.16
N ALA A 172 -34.18 -8.32 1.98
CA ALA A 172 -35.14 -7.59 2.81
C ALA A 172 -36.57 -8.19 2.74
N PHE A 173 -36.96 -8.70 1.57
CA PHE A 173 -38.30 -9.26 1.32
C PHE A 173 -38.40 -10.76 1.61
N CYS A 174 -37.31 -11.46 1.86
CA CYS A 174 -37.31 -12.88 2.14
C CYS A 174 -37.75 -13.18 3.57
N LYS A 175 -38.54 -14.25 3.78
CA LYS A 175 -38.80 -14.79 5.11
C LYS A 175 -37.52 -15.48 5.64
N LYS A 176 -37.11 -15.16 6.87
CA LYS A 176 -35.86 -15.62 7.45
C LYS A 176 -36.13 -16.41 8.74
N GLU A 177 -35.45 -17.53 8.86
CA GLU A 177 -35.26 -18.20 10.14
C GLU A 177 -34.34 -17.34 11.04
N GLU A 178 -34.22 -17.65 12.31
CA GLU A 178 -33.45 -16.83 13.26
C GLU A 178 -31.97 -16.65 12.84
N THR A 179 -31.31 -17.74 12.44
CA THR A 179 -29.92 -17.69 11.95
C THR A 179 -29.78 -16.83 10.68
N ASP A 180 -30.71 -16.96 9.74
CA ASP A 180 -30.68 -16.18 8.49
C ASP A 180 -30.95 -14.69 8.74
N ARG A 181 -31.77 -14.38 9.76
CA ARG A 181 -32.01 -13.00 10.22
C ARG A 181 -30.73 -12.41 10.84
N MET A 182 -29.96 -13.22 11.57
CA MET A 182 -28.65 -12.77 12.12
C MET A 182 -27.66 -12.49 11.02
N ILE A 183 -27.54 -13.35 10.01
CA ILE A 183 -26.67 -13.14 8.84
C ILE A 183 -27.07 -11.87 8.08
N TYR A 184 -28.37 -11.68 7.84
CA TYR A 184 -28.88 -10.47 7.18
C TYR A 184 -28.55 -9.19 7.98
N LYS A 185 -28.76 -9.20 9.31
CA LYS A 185 -28.39 -8.07 10.15
C LYS A 185 -26.88 -7.82 10.10
N ALA A 186 -26.07 -8.88 10.12
CA ALA A 186 -24.62 -8.74 10.02
C ALA A 186 -24.22 -8.11 8.68
N ALA A 187 -24.82 -8.54 7.56
CA ALA A 187 -24.57 -7.97 6.25
C ALA A 187 -24.96 -6.47 6.20
N VAL A 188 -26.16 -6.12 6.68
CA VAL A 188 -26.58 -4.70 6.71
C VAL A 188 -25.64 -3.84 7.56
N ILE A 189 -25.27 -4.32 8.75
CA ILE A 189 -24.35 -3.61 9.66
C ILE A 189 -22.98 -3.45 9.00
N ASN A 190 -22.47 -4.51 8.37
CA ASN A 190 -21.19 -4.46 7.69
C ASN A 190 -21.20 -3.52 6.48
N PHE A 191 -22.28 -3.52 5.68
CA PHE A 191 -22.44 -2.58 4.59
C PHE A 191 -22.47 -1.12 5.07
N LEU A 192 -23.18 -0.85 6.17
CA LEU A 192 -23.16 0.48 6.81
C LEU A 192 -21.78 0.85 7.35
N PHE A 193 -21.00 -0.12 7.85
CA PHE A 193 -19.63 0.09 8.29
C PHE A 193 -18.73 0.48 7.10
N LEU A 194 -18.84 -0.20 5.95
CA LEU A 194 -18.12 0.16 4.74
C LEU A 194 -18.45 1.59 4.26
N ILE A 195 -19.74 1.99 4.33
CA ILE A 195 -20.16 3.38 4.08
C ILE A 195 -19.50 4.32 5.11
N GLY A 196 -19.51 3.94 6.39
CA GLY A 196 -18.90 4.70 7.49
C GLY A 196 -17.41 4.95 7.28
N ILE A 197 -16.66 3.95 6.79
CA ILE A 197 -15.24 4.09 6.42
C ILE A 197 -15.08 5.18 5.35
N ALA A 198 -15.92 5.17 4.30
CA ALA A 198 -15.84 6.15 3.22
C ALA A 198 -16.21 7.56 3.70
N LEU A 199 -17.24 7.70 4.56
CA LEU A 199 -17.62 8.97 5.16
C LEU A 199 -16.49 9.52 6.05
N PHE A 200 -15.88 8.68 6.88
CA PHE A 200 -14.77 9.10 7.73
C PHE A 200 -13.54 9.51 6.91
N TYR A 201 -13.23 8.75 5.87
CA TYR A 201 -12.15 9.10 4.94
C TYR A 201 -12.39 10.47 4.29
N ALA A 202 -13.59 10.69 3.76
CA ALA A 202 -13.96 11.96 3.14
C ALA A 202 -13.90 13.12 4.16
N PHE A 203 -14.36 12.90 5.40
CA PHE A 203 -14.24 13.88 6.48
C PHE A 203 -12.78 14.27 6.76
N CYS A 204 -11.87 13.30 6.82
CA CYS A 204 -10.44 13.55 7.04
C CYS A 204 -9.78 14.36 5.91
N HIS A 205 -10.39 14.43 4.73
CA HIS A 205 -9.89 15.19 3.58
C HIS A 205 -10.63 16.53 3.37
N MET A 206 -11.61 16.87 4.24
CA MET A 206 -12.24 18.19 4.19
C MET A 206 -11.29 19.30 4.66
N THR A 207 -11.51 20.51 4.17
CA THR A 207 -10.72 21.70 4.52
C THR A 207 -10.49 21.83 6.03
N VAL A 208 -11.55 21.72 6.84
CA VAL A 208 -11.43 21.83 8.32
C VAL A 208 -10.48 20.80 8.94
N ALA A 209 -10.57 19.55 8.49
CA ALA A 209 -9.70 18.48 9.01
C ALA A 209 -8.26 18.61 8.51
N VAL A 210 -8.10 19.03 7.26
CA VAL A 210 -6.79 19.28 6.64
C VAL A 210 -6.10 20.49 7.27
N ASP A 211 -6.82 21.60 7.46
CA ASP A 211 -6.29 22.80 8.11
C ASP A 211 -5.86 22.50 9.56
N PHE A 212 -6.68 21.73 10.30
CA PHE A 212 -6.29 21.26 11.62
C PHE A 212 -5.00 20.44 11.56
N LYS A 213 -4.92 19.47 10.64
CA LYS A 213 -3.73 18.63 10.48
C LYS A 213 -2.49 19.44 10.12
N ASN A 214 -2.61 20.42 9.23
CA ASN A 214 -1.51 21.28 8.82
C ASN A 214 -1.11 22.31 9.92
N SER A 215 -1.98 22.56 10.91
CA SER A 215 -1.70 23.49 12.02
C SER A 215 -1.02 22.85 13.23
N VAL A 216 -0.99 21.51 13.31
CA VAL A 216 -0.33 20.78 14.40
C VAL A 216 1.05 20.30 13.97
N THR A 217 1.90 19.96 14.93
CA THR A 217 3.27 19.48 14.73
C THR A 217 3.45 18.06 15.28
N GLY A 218 4.55 17.42 14.94
CA GLY A 218 4.92 16.10 15.42
C GLY A 218 3.99 15.01 14.95
N PHE A 219 3.83 13.96 15.74
CA PHE A 219 3.08 12.76 15.35
C PHE A 219 1.68 13.05 14.79
N LEU A 220 0.94 14.02 15.36
CA LEU A 220 -0.41 14.37 14.89
C LEU A 220 -0.41 15.00 13.49
N HIS A 221 0.67 15.68 13.11
CA HIS A 221 0.81 16.29 11.79
C HIS A 221 0.88 15.23 10.68
N TYR A 222 1.68 14.18 10.84
CA TYR A 222 1.92 13.21 9.79
C TYR A 222 1.24 11.85 9.98
N PHE A 223 0.57 11.60 11.12
CA PHE A 223 -0.19 10.36 11.31
C PHE A 223 -1.47 10.35 10.45
N GLN A 224 -1.64 9.28 9.68
CA GLN A 224 -2.75 9.16 8.75
C GLN A 224 -3.87 8.31 9.35
N ILE A 225 -4.64 8.89 10.29
CA ILE A 225 -5.74 8.21 10.97
C ILE A 225 -6.81 7.67 10.01
N HIS A 226 -6.93 8.27 8.82
CA HIS A 226 -7.91 7.87 7.81
C HIS A 226 -7.63 6.52 7.15
N ARG A 227 -6.50 5.87 7.42
CA ARG A 227 -6.15 4.55 6.86
C ARG A 227 -7.10 3.39 7.23
N PHE A 228 -8.24 3.66 7.86
CA PHE A 228 -9.33 2.70 8.01
C PHE A 228 -9.75 2.02 6.70
N TYR A 229 -9.59 2.67 5.56
CA TYR A 229 -9.90 2.09 4.26
C TYR A 229 -9.02 0.87 3.89
N TRP A 230 -7.94 0.62 4.60
CA TRP A 230 -7.14 -0.59 4.43
C TRP A 230 -7.88 -1.86 4.86
N LEU A 231 -9.02 -1.74 5.53
CA LEU A 231 -9.94 -2.84 5.78
C LEU A 231 -10.74 -3.22 4.52
N TYR A 232 -10.89 -2.33 3.55
CA TYR A 232 -11.72 -2.52 2.36
C TYR A 232 -11.42 -3.82 1.60
N PRO A 233 -10.14 -4.17 1.30
CA PRO A 233 -9.87 -5.39 0.54
C PRO A 233 -10.50 -6.64 1.17
N ALA A 234 -10.44 -6.79 2.49
CA ALA A 234 -11.02 -7.93 3.18
C ALA A 234 -12.52 -7.80 3.42
N ASP A 235 -12.98 -6.60 3.75
CA ASP A 235 -14.32 -6.36 4.27
C ASP A 235 -15.37 -6.35 3.16
N TRP A 236 -15.06 -5.83 1.96
CA TRP A 236 -15.94 -5.92 0.80
C TRP A 236 -16.19 -7.37 0.35
N TYR A 237 -15.19 -8.25 0.42
CA TYR A 237 -15.35 -9.66 0.07
C TYR A 237 -16.06 -10.46 1.15
N LEU A 238 -15.93 -10.06 2.42
CA LEU A 238 -16.78 -10.59 3.49
C LEU A 238 -18.24 -10.16 3.29
N GLU A 239 -18.47 -8.88 2.98
CA GLU A 239 -19.81 -8.35 2.70
C GLU A 239 -20.48 -9.06 1.54
N PHE A 240 -19.77 -9.26 0.44
CA PHE A 240 -20.27 -9.99 -0.70
C PHE A 240 -20.73 -11.42 -0.32
N ALA A 241 -19.92 -12.10 0.48
CA ALA A 241 -20.28 -13.45 0.95
C ALA A 241 -21.46 -13.43 1.91
N LEU A 242 -21.56 -12.47 2.82
CA LEU A 242 -22.70 -12.33 3.74
C LEU A 242 -23.99 -12.04 2.97
N ALA A 243 -23.97 -11.08 2.06
CA ALA A 243 -25.12 -10.72 1.22
C ALA A 243 -25.60 -11.91 0.36
N ALA A 244 -24.67 -12.63 -0.27
CA ALA A 244 -24.99 -13.84 -1.03
C ALA A 244 -25.56 -14.96 -0.14
N ALA A 245 -25.05 -15.12 1.09
CA ALA A 245 -25.51 -16.15 2.01
C ALA A 245 -26.96 -15.94 2.45
N VAL A 246 -27.41 -14.69 2.53
CA VAL A 246 -28.82 -14.39 2.86
C VAL A 246 -29.78 -15.09 1.89
N LEU A 247 -29.52 -14.97 0.59
CA LEU A 247 -30.35 -15.61 -0.44
C LEU A 247 -30.06 -17.11 -0.61
N TRP A 248 -28.78 -17.50 -0.46
CA TRP A 248 -28.37 -18.90 -0.54
C TRP A 248 -29.07 -19.81 0.48
N ARG A 249 -29.30 -19.28 1.68
CA ARG A 249 -29.96 -20.02 2.80
C ARG A 249 -31.47 -19.88 2.82
N THR A 250 -32.03 -18.85 2.15
CA THR A 250 -33.47 -18.60 2.18
C THR A 250 -34.22 -19.72 1.48
N LYS A 251 -35.21 -20.28 2.17
CA LYS A 251 -36.17 -21.21 1.62
C LYS A 251 -37.25 -20.46 0.84
N VAL A 252 -37.41 -20.77 -0.46
CA VAL A 252 -38.55 -20.24 -1.21
C VAL A 252 -39.82 -20.92 -0.68
N PRO A 253 -40.83 -20.14 -0.24
CA PRO A 253 -42.08 -20.73 0.23
C PRO A 253 -42.71 -21.59 -0.87
N HIS A 254 -43.03 -22.82 -0.53
CA HIS A 254 -43.90 -23.76 -1.25
C HIS A 254 -43.31 -24.82 -2.18
N THR A 255 -42.00 -24.96 -2.39
CA THR A 255 -41.50 -26.14 -3.13
C THR A 255 -40.03 -26.43 -2.86
N ASP A 256 -39.71 -27.60 -2.27
CA ASP A 256 -38.34 -28.09 -2.11
C ASP A 256 -37.57 -28.27 -3.45
N SER A 257 -38.30 -28.50 -4.55
CA SER A 257 -37.72 -28.72 -5.87
C SER A 257 -37.23 -27.44 -6.60
N ARG A 258 -37.66 -26.25 -6.20
CA ARG A 258 -37.25 -24.96 -6.80
C ARG A 258 -36.00 -24.32 -6.18
N MET A 259 -35.43 -24.92 -5.14
CA MET A 259 -34.23 -24.40 -4.51
C MET A 259 -33.00 -24.48 -5.41
N LEU A 260 -32.85 -25.51 -6.23
CA LEU A 260 -31.68 -25.71 -7.06
C LEU A 260 -31.52 -24.64 -8.15
N PRO A 261 -32.53 -24.28 -8.95
CA PRO A 261 -32.40 -23.21 -9.94
C PRO A 261 -32.02 -21.85 -9.33
N GLY A 262 -32.62 -21.49 -8.18
CA GLY A 262 -32.29 -20.26 -7.48
C GLY A 262 -30.84 -20.23 -7.00
N LYS A 263 -30.33 -21.33 -6.45
CA LYS A 263 -28.93 -21.47 -6.05
C LYS A 263 -27.98 -21.40 -7.24
N LEU A 264 -28.34 -21.97 -8.40
CA LEU A 264 -27.52 -21.87 -9.61
C LEU A 264 -27.46 -20.44 -10.13
N VAL A 265 -28.54 -19.66 -10.04
CA VAL A 265 -28.53 -18.24 -10.40
C VAL A 265 -27.62 -17.44 -9.45
N ILE A 266 -27.74 -17.65 -8.15
CA ILE A 266 -26.87 -17.01 -7.16
C ILE A 266 -25.41 -17.38 -7.43
N LEU A 267 -25.12 -18.65 -7.68
CA LEU A 267 -23.77 -19.10 -8.00
C LEU A 267 -23.23 -18.43 -9.26
N ALA A 268 -24.02 -18.36 -10.32
CA ALA A 268 -23.63 -17.69 -11.56
C ALA A 268 -23.32 -16.19 -11.32
N VAL A 269 -24.20 -15.50 -10.59
CA VAL A 269 -23.98 -14.08 -10.22
C VAL A 269 -22.74 -13.90 -9.34
N CYS A 270 -22.42 -14.86 -8.47
CA CYS A 270 -21.20 -14.81 -7.66
C CYS A 270 -19.93 -15.10 -8.47
N LEU A 271 -20.00 -15.95 -9.49
CA LEU A 271 -18.87 -16.26 -10.36
C LEU A 271 -18.52 -15.13 -11.33
N LEU A 272 -19.50 -14.33 -11.77
CA LEU A 272 -19.25 -13.21 -12.69
C LEU A 272 -18.22 -12.20 -12.16
N PRO A 273 -18.32 -11.68 -10.92
CA PRO A 273 -17.30 -10.81 -10.36
C PRO A 273 -15.93 -11.48 -10.27
N THR A 274 -15.86 -12.75 -9.92
CA THR A 274 -14.59 -13.51 -9.87
C THR A 274 -13.90 -13.51 -11.24
N LEU A 275 -14.64 -13.84 -12.30
CA LEU A 275 -14.12 -13.82 -13.66
C LEU A 275 -13.70 -12.41 -14.10
N GLN A 276 -14.48 -11.39 -13.72
CA GLN A 276 -14.17 -10.01 -14.00
C GLN A 276 -12.88 -9.56 -13.29
N LEU A 277 -12.70 -9.94 -12.03
CA LEU A 277 -11.50 -9.65 -11.25
C LEU A 277 -10.26 -10.32 -11.84
N LEU A 278 -10.37 -11.58 -12.25
CA LEU A 278 -9.30 -12.31 -12.95
C LEU A 278 -8.89 -11.58 -14.24
N LYS A 279 -9.86 -11.08 -15.01
CA LYS A 279 -9.60 -10.32 -16.24
C LYS A 279 -8.94 -8.96 -15.99
N VAL A 280 -9.32 -8.29 -14.91
CA VAL A 280 -8.84 -6.93 -14.59
C VAL A 280 -7.51 -6.95 -13.85
N ASN A 281 -7.19 -8.01 -13.12
CA ASN A 281 -5.91 -8.15 -12.45
C ASN A 281 -4.79 -8.35 -13.49
N SER A 282 -4.14 -7.26 -13.85
CA SER A 282 -3.06 -7.27 -14.84
C SER A 282 -1.91 -8.20 -14.43
N GLY A 283 -1.53 -8.22 -13.16
CA GLY A 283 -0.45 -9.10 -12.67
C GLY A 283 -0.76 -10.57 -12.88
N MET A 284 -1.98 -11.01 -12.56
CA MET A 284 -2.38 -12.39 -12.77
C MET A 284 -2.50 -12.74 -14.27
N TYR A 285 -3.06 -11.83 -15.06
CA TYR A 285 -3.13 -11.97 -16.52
C TYR A 285 -1.74 -12.12 -17.15
N LEU A 286 -0.77 -11.31 -16.68
CA LEU A 286 0.62 -11.36 -17.14
C LEU A 286 1.27 -12.70 -16.79
N ASN A 287 1.12 -13.17 -15.55
CA ASN A 287 1.66 -14.47 -15.12
C ASN A 287 1.08 -15.63 -15.93
N VAL A 288 -0.24 -15.62 -16.18
CA VAL A 288 -0.90 -16.65 -16.98
C VAL A 288 -0.41 -16.62 -18.44
N ASN A 289 -0.25 -15.44 -19.03
CA ASN A 289 0.29 -15.32 -20.38
C ASN A 289 1.75 -15.79 -20.46
N GLN A 290 2.58 -15.47 -19.48
CA GLN A 290 3.96 -15.94 -19.44
C GLN A 290 4.04 -17.46 -19.33
N ILE A 291 3.23 -18.07 -18.46
CA ILE A 291 3.13 -19.54 -18.34
C ILE A 291 2.68 -20.17 -19.66
N ASN A 292 1.68 -19.60 -20.33
CA ASN A 292 1.12 -20.17 -21.55
C ASN A 292 2.02 -19.99 -22.77
N ASN A 293 2.72 -18.88 -22.88
CA ASN A 293 3.48 -18.51 -24.08
C ASN A 293 4.98 -18.73 -23.94
N GLY A 294 5.48 -19.06 -22.74
CA GLY A 294 6.90 -19.37 -22.49
C GLY A 294 7.88 -18.23 -22.72
N SER A 295 7.40 -17.03 -23.00
CA SER A 295 8.23 -15.86 -23.30
C SER A 295 7.83 -14.67 -22.44
N GLY A 296 8.79 -13.79 -22.16
CA GLY A 296 8.55 -12.52 -21.48
C GLY A 296 7.46 -11.72 -22.19
N ILE A 297 6.63 -11.04 -21.42
CA ILE A 297 5.58 -10.19 -21.96
C ILE A 297 6.22 -8.88 -22.40
N THR A 298 6.21 -8.62 -23.69
CA THR A 298 6.72 -7.36 -24.24
C THR A 298 6.02 -6.16 -23.60
N GLY A 299 6.81 -5.18 -23.13
CA GLY A 299 6.34 -3.97 -22.47
C GLY A 299 6.33 -3.99 -20.96
N TYR A 300 6.71 -5.11 -20.32
CA TYR A 300 6.88 -5.20 -18.87
C TYR A 300 8.35 -5.45 -18.52
N ILE A 301 8.84 -4.70 -17.56
CA ILE A 301 10.22 -4.78 -17.08
C ILE A 301 10.30 -5.97 -16.12
N SER A 302 11.22 -6.92 -16.39
CA SER A 302 11.52 -7.99 -15.45
C SER A 302 12.31 -7.46 -14.25
N TRP A 303 12.34 -8.24 -13.16
CA TRP A 303 13.19 -7.94 -12.01
C TRP A 303 14.66 -7.89 -12.41
N GLU A 304 15.11 -8.86 -13.17
CA GLU A 304 16.47 -8.98 -13.68
C GLU A 304 16.87 -7.75 -14.52
N SER A 305 16.03 -7.40 -15.50
CA SER A 305 16.26 -6.23 -16.36
C SER A 305 16.27 -4.91 -15.56
N TRP A 306 15.43 -4.79 -14.52
CA TRP A 306 15.37 -3.58 -13.71
C TRP A 306 16.59 -3.42 -12.79
N PHE A 307 16.99 -4.48 -12.09
CA PHE A 307 18.11 -4.42 -11.16
C PHE A 307 19.46 -4.60 -11.83
N SER A 308 19.52 -5.24 -13.00
CA SER A 308 20.67 -5.28 -13.94
C SER A 308 22.00 -5.53 -13.24
N GLU A 309 22.15 -6.73 -12.63
CA GLU A 309 23.33 -7.08 -11.84
C GLU A 309 24.63 -6.91 -12.66
N ASP A 310 24.64 -7.44 -13.90
CA ASP A 310 25.82 -7.37 -14.78
C ASP A 310 26.20 -5.91 -15.09
N LEU A 311 25.22 -5.05 -15.37
CA LEU A 311 25.47 -3.62 -15.61
C LEU A 311 26.09 -2.93 -14.40
N MET A 312 25.54 -3.21 -13.20
CA MET A 312 26.06 -2.61 -11.97
C MET A 312 27.48 -3.12 -11.65
N GLN A 313 27.76 -4.37 -11.98
CA GLN A 313 29.11 -4.94 -11.84
C GLN A 313 30.12 -4.31 -12.82
N GLU A 314 29.74 -4.11 -14.09
CA GLU A 314 30.59 -3.41 -15.06
C GLU A 314 30.93 -1.97 -14.62
N ILE A 315 29.95 -1.25 -14.06
CA ILE A 315 30.16 0.08 -13.50
C ILE A 315 31.11 0.04 -12.30
N ASP A 316 30.92 -0.93 -11.41
CA ASP A 316 31.79 -1.10 -10.22
C ASP A 316 33.25 -1.40 -10.62
N ASP A 317 33.44 -2.30 -11.57
CA ASP A 317 34.75 -2.66 -12.11
C ASP A 317 35.44 -1.45 -12.79
N ALA A 318 34.67 -0.64 -13.51
CA ALA A 318 35.18 0.59 -14.15
C ALA A 318 35.57 1.68 -13.14
N ILE A 319 34.83 1.81 -12.05
CA ILE A 319 35.18 2.72 -10.93
C ILE A 319 36.41 2.18 -10.19
N GLY A 320 36.49 0.86 -9.97
CA GLY A 320 37.64 0.18 -9.40
C GLY A 320 38.02 0.57 -7.99
N ARG A 321 37.04 1.06 -7.19
CA ARG A 321 37.21 1.53 -5.80
C ARG A 321 36.23 0.83 -4.88
N ASP A 322 36.59 0.73 -3.59
CA ASP A 322 35.65 0.25 -2.58
C ASP A 322 34.42 1.20 -2.48
N LYS A 323 33.23 0.65 -2.66
CA LYS A 323 31.94 1.36 -2.62
C LYS A 323 31.73 2.16 -1.34
N SER A 324 32.34 1.75 -0.21
CA SER A 324 32.25 2.47 1.06
C SER A 324 32.99 3.79 1.08
N THR A 325 33.89 4.02 0.10
CA THR A 325 34.77 5.23 0.05
C THR A 325 34.17 6.40 -0.71
N TYR A 326 33.06 6.21 -1.40
CA TYR A 326 32.40 7.25 -2.18
C TYR A 326 30.88 7.09 -2.14
N ARG A 327 30.17 8.07 -2.66
CA ARG A 327 28.72 8.04 -2.86
C ARG A 327 28.38 8.42 -4.28
N VAL A 328 27.19 7.94 -4.71
CA VAL A 328 26.67 8.20 -6.05
C VAL A 328 25.33 8.94 -5.98
N ALA A 329 25.03 9.71 -7.02
CA ALA A 329 23.71 10.31 -7.26
C ALA A 329 23.17 9.85 -8.61
N HIS A 330 21.86 9.98 -8.83
CA HIS A 330 21.19 9.48 -10.02
C HIS A 330 20.41 10.60 -10.73
N LEU A 331 20.57 10.69 -12.05
CA LEU A 331 19.86 11.64 -12.89
C LEU A 331 19.03 10.90 -13.95
N GLY A 332 17.70 11.01 -13.87
CA GLY A 332 16.81 10.33 -14.81
C GLY A 332 16.74 8.80 -14.69
N VAL A 333 17.51 8.21 -13.78
CA VAL A 333 17.49 6.77 -13.46
C VAL A 333 17.16 6.54 -11.99
N SER A 334 16.53 5.41 -11.68
CA SER A 334 16.21 5.05 -10.30
C SER A 334 17.46 4.71 -9.50
N PRO A 335 17.63 5.17 -8.25
CA PRO A 335 18.73 4.74 -7.39
C PRO A 335 18.59 3.29 -6.89
N ALA A 336 17.44 2.66 -7.07
CA ALA A 336 17.18 1.32 -6.54
C ALA A 336 18.15 0.23 -7.07
N PRO A 337 18.54 0.18 -8.35
CA PRO A 337 19.56 -0.76 -8.83
C PRO A 337 20.91 -0.59 -8.12
N ALA A 338 21.42 0.63 -8.04
CA ALA A 338 22.69 0.90 -7.36
C ALA A 338 22.64 0.52 -5.87
N LEU A 339 21.56 0.90 -5.16
CA LEU A 339 21.33 0.49 -3.76
C LEU A 339 21.31 -1.03 -3.59
N MET A 340 20.64 -1.76 -4.49
CA MET A 340 20.56 -3.22 -4.44
C MET A 340 21.92 -3.88 -4.59
N HIS A 341 22.83 -3.26 -5.35
CA HIS A 341 24.20 -3.72 -5.59
C HIS A 341 25.24 -3.13 -4.62
N GLY A 342 24.79 -2.50 -3.54
CA GLY A 342 25.63 -2.05 -2.44
C GLY A 342 26.34 -0.72 -2.66
N PHE A 343 25.97 0.07 -3.68
CA PHE A 343 26.44 1.44 -3.79
C PHE A 343 25.81 2.31 -2.70
N TYR A 344 26.59 3.19 -2.10
CA TYR A 344 26.09 4.21 -1.20
C TYR A 344 25.61 5.41 -2.01
N THR A 345 24.37 5.81 -1.81
CA THR A 345 23.77 6.91 -2.56
C THR A 345 23.51 8.13 -1.68
N VAL A 346 23.59 9.32 -2.25
CA VAL A 346 23.10 10.56 -1.62
C VAL A 346 21.64 10.80 -1.88
N ASP A 347 21.07 10.12 -2.86
CA ASP A 347 19.68 10.20 -3.26
C ASP A 347 18.90 8.93 -2.95
N GLY A 348 17.59 9.02 -2.93
CA GLY A 348 16.74 7.87 -2.65
C GLY A 348 15.31 8.23 -2.27
N TYR A 349 14.51 7.19 -2.06
CA TYR A 349 13.16 7.30 -1.53
C TYR A 349 13.13 6.83 -0.07
N SER A 350 12.77 7.73 0.83
CA SER A 350 12.62 7.40 2.25
C SER A 350 11.34 7.98 2.83
N ASN A 351 10.66 7.19 3.64
CA ASN A 351 9.44 7.62 4.33
C ASN A 351 9.71 8.44 5.60
N ASN A 352 10.94 8.40 6.11
CA ASN A 352 11.35 9.15 7.29
C ASN A 352 12.86 9.35 7.28
N TYR A 353 13.30 10.61 7.34
CA TYR A 353 14.70 11.01 7.41
C TYR A 353 14.80 12.45 8.00
N PRO A 354 15.99 12.91 8.44
CA PRO A 354 16.15 14.22 9.04
C PRO A 354 15.76 15.36 8.09
N LEU A 355 15.02 16.34 8.61
CA LEU A 355 14.64 17.55 7.87
C LEU A 355 15.87 18.35 7.40
N GLU A 356 16.93 18.39 8.20
CA GLU A 356 18.20 19.00 7.84
C GLU A 356 18.76 18.40 6.53
N TYR A 357 18.65 17.06 6.35
CA TYR A 357 19.09 16.44 5.11
C TYR A 357 18.24 16.87 3.92
N LYS A 358 16.92 17.03 4.10
CA LYS A 358 16.03 17.56 3.06
C LYS A 358 16.47 18.95 2.62
N HIS A 359 16.79 19.83 3.58
CA HIS A 359 17.24 21.18 3.28
C HIS A 359 18.57 21.19 2.53
N ARG A 360 19.57 20.43 2.98
CA ARG A 360 20.85 20.28 2.29
C ARG A 360 20.69 19.71 0.88
N PHE A 361 19.82 18.71 0.70
CA PHE A 361 19.55 18.15 -0.62
C PHE A 361 18.78 19.14 -1.50
N ARG A 362 17.90 19.98 -0.91
CA ARG A 362 17.22 21.06 -1.62
C ARG A 362 18.18 22.08 -2.20
N GLU A 363 19.27 22.40 -1.50
CA GLU A 363 20.32 23.30 -2.00
C GLU A 363 20.89 22.77 -3.31
N VAL A 364 21.17 21.47 -3.39
CA VAL A 364 21.68 20.82 -4.62
C VAL A 364 20.77 21.05 -5.81
N ILE A 365 19.47 20.87 -5.63
CA ILE A 365 18.49 20.88 -6.75
C ILE A 365 17.79 22.22 -6.93
N ALA A 366 18.01 23.19 -6.03
CA ALA A 366 17.32 24.48 -6.05
C ALA A 366 17.38 25.18 -7.42
N PRO A 367 18.55 25.34 -8.08
CA PRO A 367 18.62 26.04 -9.36
C PRO A 367 17.77 25.39 -10.45
N GLU A 368 17.52 24.08 -10.36
CA GLU A 368 16.72 23.33 -11.33
C GLU A 368 15.23 23.35 -10.99
N ILE A 369 14.87 23.09 -9.73
CA ILE A 369 13.45 23.03 -9.35
C ILE A 369 12.79 24.41 -9.35
N GLU A 370 13.53 25.51 -9.12
CA GLU A 370 12.97 26.86 -9.22
C GLU A 370 12.54 27.23 -10.67
N LYS A 371 13.04 26.52 -11.67
CA LYS A 371 12.60 26.65 -13.07
C LYS A 371 11.28 25.92 -13.34
N ASN A 372 10.82 25.02 -12.43
CA ASN A 372 9.62 24.20 -12.60
C ASN A 372 8.81 24.15 -11.30
N GLU A 373 7.76 24.97 -11.22
CA GLU A 373 6.94 25.12 -10.02
C GLU A 373 6.27 23.81 -9.57
N GLU A 374 5.84 22.95 -10.48
CA GLU A 374 5.21 21.68 -10.14
C GLU A 374 6.21 20.76 -9.40
N VAL A 375 7.43 20.66 -9.91
CA VAL A 375 8.50 19.85 -9.31
C VAL A 375 8.95 20.45 -7.97
N ARG A 376 9.05 21.78 -7.89
CA ARG A 376 9.39 22.50 -6.66
C ARG A 376 8.35 22.23 -5.57
N VAL A 377 7.08 22.43 -5.87
CA VAL A 377 5.98 22.19 -4.93
C VAL A 377 5.97 20.73 -4.50
N TYR A 378 6.16 19.79 -5.43
CA TYR A 378 6.24 18.37 -5.13
C TYR A 378 7.36 18.03 -4.14
N PHE A 379 8.57 18.57 -4.33
CA PHE A 379 9.68 18.35 -3.40
C PHE A 379 9.44 19.04 -2.06
N ASP A 380 9.09 20.33 -2.07
CA ASP A 380 8.95 21.14 -0.87
C ASP A 380 7.82 20.63 0.05
N THR A 381 6.67 20.23 -0.53
CA THR A 381 5.50 19.86 0.27
C THR A 381 5.35 18.38 0.58
N TRP A 382 6.07 17.49 -0.13
CA TRP A 382 6.05 16.06 0.14
C TRP A 382 7.42 15.49 0.50
N GLY A 383 8.44 15.70 -0.32
CA GLY A 383 9.84 15.50 0.01
C GLY A 383 10.31 14.08 0.31
N ASN A 384 9.50 13.02 0.13
CA ASN A 384 9.94 11.64 0.38
C ASN A 384 11.00 11.13 -0.60
N ARG A 385 11.21 11.84 -1.71
CA ARG A 385 12.20 11.51 -2.75
C ARG A 385 13.23 12.61 -2.84
N CYS A 386 14.42 12.35 -2.33
CA CYS A 386 15.60 13.14 -2.63
C CYS A 386 16.19 12.61 -3.94
N TYR A 387 15.76 13.14 -5.08
CA TYR A 387 16.25 12.80 -6.41
C TYR A 387 16.75 14.07 -7.10
N LEU A 388 17.68 13.95 -8.03
CA LEU A 388 18.15 15.07 -8.86
C LEU A 388 17.04 15.49 -9.84
N PHE A 389 15.99 16.07 -9.29
CA PHE A 389 14.91 16.67 -10.07
C PHE A 389 15.42 17.84 -10.85
N ASN A 390 14.96 18.00 -12.09
CA ASN A 390 15.47 19.00 -13.00
C ASN A 390 14.34 19.58 -13.87
N SER A 391 14.63 20.67 -14.55
CA SER A 391 13.67 21.38 -15.38
C SER A 391 13.33 20.67 -16.69
N ILE A 392 14.18 19.74 -17.14
CA ILE A 392 14.05 19.07 -18.45
C ILE A 392 13.13 17.85 -18.34
N THR A 393 13.40 16.95 -17.39
CA THR A 393 12.63 15.71 -17.21
C THR A 393 11.75 15.73 -15.96
N GLY A 394 11.78 16.82 -15.18
CA GLY A 394 11.00 16.95 -13.95
C GLY A 394 11.39 15.93 -12.91
N ASN A 395 10.42 15.12 -12.50
CA ASN A 395 10.60 14.04 -11.53
C ASN A 395 10.68 12.64 -12.17
N TYR A 396 10.95 12.57 -13.49
CA TYR A 396 11.01 11.31 -14.20
C TYR A 396 12.36 10.61 -13.95
N MET A 397 12.30 9.37 -13.45
CA MET A 397 13.45 8.58 -13.03
C MET A 397 13.46 7.20 -13.70
N ARG A 398 13.08 7.13 -14.98
CA ARG A 398 12.95 5.87 -15.72
C ARG A 398 13.40 6.00 -17.18
N LEU A 399 14.44 6.80 -17.43
CA LEU A 399 15.06 6.83 -18.76
C LEU A 399 15.67 5.45 -19.03
N GLN A 400 15.23 4.84 -20.12
CA GLN A 400 15.72 3.52 -20.52
C GLN A 400 16.86 3.64 -21.52
N LYS A 401 17.63 2.57 -21.68
CA LYS A 401 18.67 2.51 -22.71
C LYS A 401 18.13 2.82 -24.11
N GLY A 402 18.97 3.36 -24.95
CA GLY A 402 18.60 3.73 -26.33
C GLY A 402 17.74 4.98 -26.43
N ASN A 403 17.49 5.73 -25.33
CA ASN A 403 16.88 7.05 -25.46
C ASN A 403 17.88 8.03 -26.10
N THR A 404 17.34 9.07 -26.74
CA THR A 404 18.13 10.07 -27.49
C THR A 404 18.20 11.41 -26.76
N LEU A 405 17.78 11.44 -25.48
CA LEU A 405 17.85 12.66 -24.68
C LEU A 405 19.32 13.03 -24.43
N VAL A 406 19.62 14.30 -24.56
CA VAL A 406 20.85 14.90 -24.04
C VAL A 406 20.46 16.00 -23.09
N TYR A 407 21.00 15.97 -21.89
CA TYR A 407 20.84 17.03 -20.93
C TYR A 407 21.78 18.18 -21.27
N GLU A 408 21.24 19.37 -21.45
CA GLU A 408 22.00 20.61 -21.68
C GLU A 408 21.50 21.72 -20.76
N GLY A 409 22.41 22.52 -20.24
CA GLY A 409 22.08 23.66 -19.40
C GLY A 409 21.56 23.32 -18.02
N LEU A 410 21.91 22.13 -17.47
CA LEU A 410 21.62 21.80 -16.10
C LEU A 410 22.40 22.67 -15.12
N GLU A 411 21.74 23.06 -14.05
CA GLU A 411 22.28 23.99 -13.05
C GLU A 411 22.12 23.46 -11.63
N PHE A 412 22.71 22.30 -11.35
CA PHE A 412 22.78 21.80 -9.98
C PHE A 412 23.88 22.51 -9.19
N ASP A 413 23.67 22.70 -7.86
CA ASP A 413 24.75 23.11 -6.97
C ASP A 413 25.70 21.93 -6.74
N MET A 414 26.79 21.90 -7.50
CA MET A 414 27.77 20.83 -7.47
C MET A 414 28.63 20.86 -6.20
N GLU A 415 28.78 22.02 -5.55
CA GLU A 415 29.49 22.12 -4.27
C GLU A 415 28.66 21.48 -3.17
N ALA A 416 27.39 21.86 -3.06
CA ALA A 416 26.44 21.23 -2.13
C ALA A 416 26.31 19.70 -2.37
N LEU A 417 26.35 19.24 -3.63
CA LEU A 417 26.32 17.82 -3.95
C LEU A 417 27.58 17.09 -3.44
N ARG A 418 28.77 17.70 -3.58
CA ARG A 418 30.01 17.15 -3.05
C ARG A 418 30.06 17.17 -1.51
N GLU A 419 29.47 18.15 -0.88
CA GLU A 419 29.34 18.19 0.60
C GLU A 419 28.45 17.07 1.15
N LEU A 420 27.50 16.55 0.37
CA LEU A 420 26.77 15.33 0.70
C LEU A 420 27.60 14.06 0.53
N GLY A 421 28.83 14.18 -0.01
CA GLY A 421 29.75 13.08 -0.27
C GLY A 421 29.61 12.44 -1.65
N CYS A 422 28.90 13.06 -2.59
CA CYS A 422 28.76 12.54 -3.93
C CYS A 422 30.06 12.74 -4.74
N GLU A 423 30.57 11.66 -5.31
CA GLU A 423 31.73 11.67 -6.20
C GLU A 423 31.39 11.21 -7.62
N TYR A 424 30.30 10.44 -7.79
CA TYR A 424 29.89 9.94 -9.12
C TYR A 424 28.42 10.23 -9.38
N LEU A 425 28.12 10.57 -10.63
CA LEU A 425 26.76 10.77 -11.10
C LEU A 425 26.42 9.68 -12.13
N PHE A 426 25.35 8.94 -11.90
CA PHE A 426 24.79 7.96 -12.80
C PHE A 426 23.62 8.58 -13.55
N SER A 427 23.79 8.86 -14.83
CA SER A 427 22.79 9.51 -15.67
C SER A 427 22.20 8.55 -16.68
N GLY A 428 20.87 8.60 -16.86
CA GLY A 428 20.18 7.82 -17.91
C GLY A 428 20.25 8.45 -19.29
N ALA A 429 20.83 9.64 -19.41
CA ALA A 429 21.07 10.33 -20.67
C ALA A 429 22.43 11.02 -20.63
N GLU A 430 22.99 11.29 -21.80
CA GLU A 430 24.22 12.07 -21.92
C GLU A 430 24.04 13.47 -21.34
N ILE A 431 25.07 14.00 -20.68
CA ILE A 431 25.14 15.40 -20.25
C ILE A 431 26.10 16.11 -21.19
N GLY A 432 25.55 16.89 -22.16
CA GLY A 432 26.31 17.49 -23.24
C GLY A 432 27.30 18.55 -22.76
N ASP A 433 27.00 19.23 -21.67
CA ASP A 433 27.83 20.26 -21.04
C ASP A 433 28.37 19.89 -19.66
N ALA A 434 28.73 18.63 -19.47
CA ALA A 434 29.26 18.10 -18.22
C ALA A 434 30.46 18.90 -17.67
N ASP A 435 31.31 19.41 -18.56
CA ASP A 435 32.47 20.25 -18.23
C ASP A 435 32.07 21.51 -17.45
N ARG A 436 30.91 22.12 -17.77
CA ARG A 436 30.38 23.28 -17.01
C ARG A 436 30.08 22.96 -15.57
N MET A 437 29.70 21.70 -15.32
CA MET A 437 29.41 21.21 -13.97
C MET A 437 30.67 20.68 -13.28
N GLY A 438 31.83 20.76 -13.94
CA GLY A 438 33.12 20.25 -13.43
C GLY A 438 33.13 18.74 -13.30
N MET A 439 32.48 18.03 -14.23
CA MET A 439 32.41 16.58 -14.29
C MET A 439 33.11 16.03 -15.52
N GLU A 440 33.75 14.88 -15.36
CA GLU A 440 34.39 14.12 -16.43
C GLU A 440 33.65 12.82 -16.69
N LEU A 441 33.47 12.45 -17.96
CA LEU A 441 32.85 11.17 -18.31
C LEU A 441 33.81 10.01 -18.02
N VAL A 442 33.37 9.07 -17.18
CA VAL A 442 34.07 7.79 -16.94
C VAL A 442 33.74 6.79 -18.06
N GLY A 443 32.48 6.70 -18.45
CA GLY A 443 32.04 5.84 -19.54
C GLY A 443 30.51 5.75 -19.66
N TYR A 444 30.07 5.11 -20.74
CA TYR A 444 28.70 4.68 -20.94
C TYR A 444 28.61 3.16 -20.84
N PHE A 445 27.65 2.68 -20.08
CA PHE A 445 27.50 1.27 -19.76
C PHE A 445 26.06 0.82 -20.08
N GLU A 446 25.92 -0.29 -20.79
CA GLU A 446 24.66 -0.99 -21.00
C GLU A 446 24.91 -2.48 -21.26
N THR A 447 24.00 -3.34 -20.86
CA THR A 447 24.00 -4.76 -21.17
C THR A 447 22.77 -5.15 -21.98
N GLU A 448 22.80 -6.31 -22.64
CA GLU A 448 21.70 -6.75 -23.52
C GLU A 448 20.38 -6.81 -22.77
N ASP A 449 20.39 -7.35 -21.52
CA ASP A 449 19.20 -7.58 -20.71
C ASP A 449 18.83 -6.39 -19.81
N SER A 450 19.70 -5.38 -19.68
CA SER A 450 19.42 -4.24 -18.81
C SER A 450 18.28 -3.36 -19.35
N TYR A 451 17.46 -2.84 -18.45
CA TYR A 451 16.53 -1.74 -18.77
C TYR A 451 17.26 -0.42 -18.96
N TRP A 452 18.38 -0.26 -18.28
CA TRP A 452 19.15 0.96 -18.18
C TRP A 452 20.31 1.02 -19.20
N GLY A 453 20.60 2.21 -19.69
CA GLY A 453 21.89 2.61 -20.21
C GLY A 453 22.37 3.77 -19.33
N ILE A 454 23.55 3.65 -18.76
CA ILE A 454 24.02 4.58 -17.72
C ILE A 454 25.31 5.27 -18.16
N TRP A 455 25.26 6.58 -18.21
CA TRP A 455 26.40 7.46 -18.34
C TRP A 455 26.95 7.73 -16.93
N VAL A 456 28.20 7.36 -16.68
CA VAL A 456 28.87 7.57 -15.40
C VAL A 456 29.80 8.75 -15.51
N TYR A 457 29.58 9.76 -14.69
CA TYR A 457 30.44 10.94 -14.56
C TYR A 457 31.09 10.98 -13.19
N ARG A 458 32.27 11.64 -13.10
CA ARG A 458 33.00 11.88 -11.86
C ARG A 458 33.28 13.36 -11.65
#